data_cd9ef54f134e56cb613ca755faafd5b9
#
_entry.id   cd9ef54f134e56cb613ca755faafd5b9
#
_cell.length_a   1.000
_cell.length_b   1.000
_cell.length_c   1.000
_cell.angle_alpha   90.00
_cell.angle_beta   90.00
_cell.angle_gamma   90.00
#
_symmetry.space_group_name_H-M   'P 1'
#
loop_
_entity.id
_entity.type
_entity.pdbx_description
1 polymer ?
#
loop_
_entity_poly.entity_id
_entity_poly.type
_entity_poly.pdbx_seq_one_letter_code
_entity_poly.pdbx_strand_id
1 'polypeptide(L)'
;MLNIIFYVFVAVVVVQLVYYLIIFGKFAFAHAQEISPKRVPVSVIVCAKNEAEKVKQFVPLLAEQDYPDFEIVLIDDASSDETLDLFEEFEKKYSNIRLVKVANNEAFWGNKKYALTLGIKAARKDYLLFTDADCHPDSKEWITNMTAQFTTNKTIVLGYGAYEKVKKSFLNKIIRFDNMLTATQYFAWGKIGSPFSGEGRNLAYKKDEFFKVNGYIDHMNIRMGEDALFINQAANKKNTTICYTPESFTYSEAKKSFGAWRIQKRRQVFTASFFSFADKFQLRLFLLSQLSFITLAIVLFALQYNWMFMVPVVAIRYIGSWLTMGYSAAKLKEKDTVYWYPFIEIILTFTQLNVFFSNLFSKPSHWK
;
A
#
# COMPACT_ATOMS: atom_id res chain seq x y z
N MET A 1 35.65 24.86 0.14
CA MET A 1 34.44 24.50 0.85
C MET A 1 33.26 24.27 -0.10
N LEU A 2 32.87 25.21 -0.95
CA LEU A 2 31.75 25.08 -1.89
C LEU A 2 31.87 23.87 -2.83
N ASN A 3 33.04 23.58 -3.38
CA ASN A 3 33.27 22.43 -4.24
C ASN A 3 32.99 21.08 -3.47
N ILE A 4 33.33 21.01 -2.19
CA ILE A 4 33.02 19.81 -1.36
C ILE A 4 31.51 19.65 -1.24
N ILE A 5 30.77 20.73 -0.94
CA ILE A 5 29.29 20.69 -0.86
C ILE A 5 28.70 20.24 -2.20
N PHE A 6 29.25 20.72 -3.31
CA PHE A 6 28.83 20.33 -4.66
C PHE A 6 29.09 18.84 -4.92
N TYR A 7 30.24 18.27 -4.56
CA TYR A 7 30.49 16.85 -4.72
C TYR A 7 29.57 15.98 -3.85
N VAL A 8 29.27 16.43 -2.62
CA VAL A 8 28.27 15.78 -1.77
C VAL A 8 26.88 15.82 -2.43
N PHE A 9 26.51 16.96 -3.01
CA PHE A 9 25.25 17.09 -3.75
C PHE A 9 25.19 16.13 -4.93
N VAL A 10 26.26 16.02 -5.74
CA VAL A 10 26.33 15.04 -6.84
C VAL A 10 26.19 13.61 -6.33
N ALA A 11 26.85 13.25 -5.24
CA ALA A 11 26.74 11.92 -4.64
C ALA A 11 25.28 11.63 -4.21
N VAL A 12 24.58 12.60 -3.61
CA VAL A 12 23.15 12.48 -3.27
C VAL A 12 22.29 12.28 -4.52
N VAL A 13 22.56 13.01 -5.60
CA VAL A 13 21.87 12.85 -6.89
C VAL A 13 22.09 11.45 -7.46
N VAL A 14 23.31 10.92 -7.40
CA VAL A 14 23.61 9.54 -7.84
C VAL A 14 22.80 8.52 -7.02
N VAL A 15 22.74 8.66 -5.70
CA VAL A 15 21.91 7.79 -4.84
C VAL A 15 20.44 7.85 -5.28
N GLN A 16 19.89 9.03 -5.55
CA GLN A 16 18.52 9.17 -6.01
C GLN A 16 18.30 8.55 -7.39
N LEU A 17 19.23 8.72 -8.32
CA LEU A 17 19.13 8.10 -9.65
C LEU A 17 19.18 6.57 -9.55
N VAL A 18 19.96 6.00 -8.63
CA VAL A 18 19.93 4.57 -8.33
C VAL A 18 18.53 4.14 -7.84
N TYR A 19 17.92 4.89 -6.91
CA TYR A 19 16.56 4.59 -6.48
C TYR A 19 15.56 4.66 -7.63
N TYR A 20 15.52 5.75 -8.38
CA TYR A 20 14.53 5.94 -9.42
C TYR A 20 14.76 5.03 -10.62
N LEU A 21 15.94 5.04 -11.22
CA LEU A 21 16.18 4.36 -12.50
C LEU A 21 16.44 2.85 -12.32
N ILE A 22 17.14 2.44 -11.25
CA ILE A 22 17.50 1.04 -11.05
C ILE A 22 16.45 0.33 -10.18
N ILE A 23 16.18 0.82 -8.96
CA ILE A 23 15.29 0.14 -8.03
C ILE A 23 13.83 0.28 -8.51
N PHE A 24 13.29 1.49 -8.56
CA PHE A 24 11.90 1.74 -8.98
C PHE A 24 11.70 1.44 -10.46
N GLY A 25 12.74 1.57 -11.27
CA GLY A 25 12.79 1.17 -12.66
C GLY A 25 12.44 -0.30 -12.88
N LYS A 26 12.71 -1.20 -11.92
CA LYS A 26 12.29 -2.62 -12.01
C LYS A 26 10.79 -2.79 -12.12
N PHE A 27 10.01 -1.91 -11.50
CA PHE A 27 8.56 -1.87 -11.68
C PHE A 27 8.16 -0.98 -12.85
N ALA A 28 8.67 0.25 -12.90
CA ALA A 28 8.28 1.26 -13.88
C ALA A 28 8.47 0.78 -15.33
N PHE A 29 9.60 0.15 -15.64
CA PHE A 29 9.95 -0.32 -16.99
C PHE A 29 9.63 -1.81 -17.21
N ALA A 30 8.93 -2.48 -16.27
CA ALA A 30 8.50 -3.85 -16.45
C ALA A 30 7.52 -3.99 -17.64
N HIS A 31 7.60 -5.10 -18.35
CA HIS A 31 6.59 -5.45 -19.38
C HIS A 31 5.21 -5.67 -18.76
N ALA A 32 4.16 -5.55 -19.56
CA ALA A 32 2.81 -5.93 -19.15
C ALA A 32 2.80 -7.35 -18.59
N GLN A 33 1.96 -7.59 -17.59
CA GLN A 33 1.80 -8.94 -17.04
C GLN A 33 0.95 -9.76 -18.01
N GLU A 34 1.46 -10.91 -18.39
CA GLU A 34 0.65 -11.94 -19.04
C GLU A 34 -0.20 -12.63 -17.96
N ILE A 35 -1.50 -12.67 -18.18
CA ILE A 35 -2.43 -13.34 -17.29
C ILE A 35 -2.70 -14.71 -17.86
N SER A 36 -2.23 -15.75 -17.17
CA SER A 36 -2.70 -17.10 -17.40
C SER A 36 -3.79 -17.40 -16.37
N PRO A 37 -5.07 -17.48 -16.76
CA PRO A 37 -6.17 -17.65 -15.81
C PRO A 37 -6.02 -18.97 -15.07
N LYS A 38 -5.58 -18.90 -13.83
CA LYS A 38 -5.56 -20.04 -12.93
C LYS A 38 -6.70 -19.86 -11.93
N ARG A 39 -7.73 -20.68 -12.07
CA ARG A 39 -8.90 -20.64 -11.22
C ARG A 39 -8.68 -21.51 -9.98
N VAL A 40 -8.21 -20.90 -8.91
CA VAL A 40 -8.06 -21.55 -7.60
C VAL A 40 -9.22 -21.18 -6.68
N PRO A 41 -9.74 -22.09 -5.85
CA PRO A 41 -10.77 -21.74 -4.87
C PRO A 41 -10.28 -20.64 -3.92
N VAL A 42 -11.06 -19.56 -3.72
CA VAL A 42 -10.61 -18.39 -2.96
C VAL A 42 -11.65 -17.95 -1.92
N SER A 43 -11.18 -17.53 -0.74
CA SER A 43 -11.98 -16.82 0.26
C SER A 43 -11.63 -15.34 0.22
N VAL A 44 -12.58 -14.49 -0.13
CA VAL A 44 -12.46 -13.03 -0.02
C VAL A 44 -12.72 -12.63 1.42
N ILE A 45 -11.76 -11.97 2.05
CA ILE A 45 -11.79 -11.59 3.47
C ILE A 45 -12.06 -10.10 3.59
N VAL A 46 -13.16 -9.73 4.25
CA VAL A 46 -13.58 -8.35 4.47
C VAL A 46 -13.87 -8.15 5.94
N CYS A 47 -13.13 -7.25 6.60
CA CYS A 47 -13.34 -6.89 8.00
C CYS A 47 -13.89 -5.47 8.08
N ALA A 48 -15.01 -5.31 8.79
CA ALA A 48 -15.68 -4.03 8.99
C ALA A 48 -15.85 -3.71 10.47
N LYS A 49 -15.83 -2.41 10.77
CA LYS A 49 -16.24 -1.82 12.03
C LYS A 49 -16.86 -0.47 11.77
N ASN A 50 -18.18 -0.34 11.99
CA ASN A 50 -18.93 0.90 11.77
C ASN A 50 -18.77 1.43 10.33
N GLU A 51 -19.09 0.60 9.34
CA GLU A 51 -18.98 0.90 7.89
C GLU A 51 -20.30 0.63 7.14
N ALA A 52 -21.44 0.77 7.81
CA ALA A 52 -22.77 0.41 7.26
C ALA A 52 -23.02 0.96 5.85
N GLU A 53 -22.75 2.27 5.63
CA GLU A 53 -22.97 2.90 4.32
C GLU A 53 -22.09 2.29 3.21
N LYS A 54 -20.82 2.00 3.52
CA LYS A 54 -19.87 1.42 2.55
C LYS A 54 -20.17 -0.04 2.27
N VAL A 55 -20.45 -0.80 3.31
CA VAL A 55 -20.84 -2.21 3.23
C VAL A 55 -22.08 -2.38 2.34
N LYS A 56 -23.10 -1.54 2.50
CA LYS A 56 -24.32 -1.57 1.68
C LYS A 56 -24.02 -1.39 0.19
N GLN A 57 -23.04 -0.55 -0.15
CA GLN A 57 -22.68 -0.25 -1.53
C GLN A 57 -21.71 -1.30 -2.13
N PHE A 58 -20.73 -1.79 -1.36
CA PHE A 58 -19.57 -2.50 -1.91
C PHE A 58 -19.66 -4.02 -1.77
N VAL A 59 -20.34 -4.57 -0.75
CA VAL A 59 -20.51 -6.03 -0.62
C VAL A 59 -21.23 -6.64 -1.83
N PRO A 60 -22.28 -6.02 -2.40
CA PRO A 60 -22.89 -6.54 -3.63
C PRO A 60 -21.91 -6.65 -4.80
N LEU A 61 -21.00 -5.67 -4.96
CA LEU A 61 -19.99 -5.69 -6.04
C LEU A 61 -18.97 -6.82 -5.86
N LEU A 62 -18.68 -7.21 -4.62
CA LEU A 62 -17.86 -8.37 -4.32
C LEU A 62 -18.61 -9.68 -4.59
N ALA A 63 -19.91 -9.74 -4.26
CA ALA A 63 -20.74 -10.93 -4.50
C ALA A 63 -20.98 -11.20 -6.00
N GLU A 64 -20.93 -10.16 -6.84
CA GLU A 64 -21.16 -10.21 -8.28
C GLU A 64 -19.88 -10.42 -9.11
N GLN A 65 -18.76 -10.82 -8.50
CA GLN A 65 -17.54 -11.13 -9.22
C GLN A 65 -17.72 -12.33 -10.15
N ASP A 66 -17.15 -12.26 -11.36
CA ASP A 66 -17.17 -13.37 -12.33
C ASP A 66 -16.07 -14.38 -11.99
N TYR A 67 -16.35 -15.22 -10.99
CA TYR A 67 -15.41 -16.25 -10.55
C TYR A 67 -16.15 -17.52 -10.11
N PRO A 68 -15.72 -18.72 -10.53
CA PRO A 68 -16.53 -19.93 -10.39
C PRO A 68 -16.59 -20.49 -8.97
N ASP A 69 -15.52 -20.41 -8.20
CA ASP A 69 -15.45 -21.01 -6.85
C ASP A 69 -14.81 -20.04 -5.85
N PHE A 70 -15.66 -19.21 -5.24
CA PHE A 70 -15.26 -18.30 -4.18
C PHE A 70 -16.32 -18.18 -3.09
N GLU A 71 -15.86 -17.82 -1.91
CA GLU A 71 -16.70 -17.36 -0.81
C GLU A 71 -16.25 -15.98 -0.34
N ILE A 72 -17.14 -15.26 0.31
CA ILE A 72 -16.84 -14.01 0.99
C ILE A 72 -17.01 -14.22 2.49
N VAL A 73 -15.97 -13.95 3.25
CA VAL A 73 -15.99 -13.99 4.71
C VAL A 73 -16.09 -12.55 5.21
N LEU A 74 -17.30 -12.16 5.62
CA LEU A 74 -17.57 -10.87 6.23
C LEU A 74 -17.31 -10.96 7.72
N ILE A 75 -16.47 -10.09 8.26
CA ILE A 75 -16.08 -10.10 9.67
C ILE A 75 -16.58 -8.80 10.29
N ASP A 76 -17.50 -8.89 11.22
CA ASP A 76 -17.94 -7.77 12.03
C ASP A 76 -17.07 -7.65 13.29
N ASP A 77 -16.26 -6.59 13.40
CA ASP A 77 -15.39 -6.31 14.57
C ASP A 77 -16.15 -5.52 15.64
N ALA A 78 -17.24 -6.09 16.14
CA ALA A 78 -18.11 -5.50 17.15
C ALA A 78 -18.58 -4.08 16.79
N SER A 79 -19.25 -3.96 15.65
CA SER A 79 -19.85 -2.70 15.21
C SER A 79 -20.98 -2.26 16.12
N SER A 80 -21.21 -0.95 16.21
CA SER A 80 -22.29 -0.33 16.98
C SER A 80 -23.32 0.37 16.09
N ASP A 81 -23.12 0.35 14.78
CA ASP A 81 -24.03 0.83 13.74
C ASP A 81 -24.75 -0.36 13.06
N GLU A 82 -25.44 -0.13 11.96
CA GLU A 82 -26.18 -1.12 11.19
C GLU A 82 -25.28 -2.11 10.39
N THR A 83 -23.95 -2.07 10.56
CA THR A 83 -23.02 -2.93 9.80
C THR A 83 -23.33 -4.41 9.99
N LEU A 84 -23.56 -4.85 11.24
CA LEU A 84 -23.86 -6.25 11.55
C LEU A 84 -25.18 -6.69 10.93
N ASP A 85 -26.23 -5.86 11.03
CA ASP A 85 -27.55 -6.19 10.49
C ASP A 85 -27.49 -6.37 8.96
N LEU A 86 -26.74 -5.48 8.28
CA LEU A 86 -26.49 -5.59 6.83
C LEU A 86 -25.71 -6.88 6.48
N PHE A 87 -24.74 -7.26 7.29
CA PHE A 87 -24.00 -8.50 7.07
C PHE A 87 -24.88 -9.74 7.22
N GLU A 88 -25.81 -9.74 8.19
CA GLU A 88 -26.80 -10.82 8.35
C GLU A 88 -27.77 -10.89 7.16
N GLU A 89 -28.17 -9.74 6.60
CA GLU A 89 -29.00 -9.68 5.38
C GLU A 89 -28.24 -10.24 4.18
N PHE A 90 -26.97 -9.87 4.00
CA PHE A 90 -26.16 -10.39 2.90
C PHE A 90 -25.88 -11.89 3.01
N GLU A 91 -25.61 -12.41 4.22
CA GLU A 91 -25.45 -13.86 4.43
C GLU A 91 -26.71 -14.65 4.06
N LYS A 92 -27.90 -14.10 4.33
CA LYS A 92 -29.18 -14.70 3.91
C LYS A 92 -29.41 -14.60 2.40
N LYS A 93 -28.98 -13.51 1.79
CA LYS A 93 -29.22 -13.19 0.36
C LYS A 93 -28.28 -13.94 -0.57
N TYR A 94 -27.00 -14.08 -0.22
CA TYR A 94 -25.96 -14.65 -1.08
C TYR A 94 -25.43 -15.96 -0.48
N SER A 95 -25.55 -17.06 -1.20
CA SER A 95 -25.15 -18.40 -0.73
C SER A 95 -23.63 -18.57 -0.55
N ASN A 96 -22.83 -17.68 -1.15
CA ASN A 96 -21.37 -17.65 -1.06
C ASN A 96 -20.84 -16.68 0.01
N ILE A 97 -21.72 -16.05 0.80
CA ILE A 97 -21.32 -15.17 1.91
C ILE A 97 -21.38 -15.95 3.23
N ARG A 98 -20.43 -15.69 4.09
CA ARG A 98 -20.33 -16.21 5.44
C ARG A 98 -20.00 -15.09 6.42
N LEU A 99 -20.76 -15.01 7.50
CA LEU A 99 -20.56 -14.02 8.56
C LEU A 99 -19.72 -14.58 9.71
N VAL A 100 -18.78 -13.79 10.19
CA VAL A 100 -18.00 -14.02 11.42
C VAL A 100 -18.22 -12.83 12.36
N LYS A 101 -18.93 -13.08 13.45
CA LYS A 101 -19.19 -12.07 14.49
C LYS A 101 -18.08 -12.14 15.54
N VAL A 102 -17.42 -11.01 15.77
CA VAL A 102 -16.39 -10.89 16.79
C VAL A 102 -17.02 -10.31 18.04
N ALA A 103 -17.10 -11.10 19.11
CA ALA A 103 -17.52 -10.58 20.39
C ALA A 103 -16.47 -9.62 20.95
N ASN A 104 -16.93 -8.51 21.54
CA ASN A 104 -16.06 -7.54 22.18
C ASN A 104 -15.40 -8.19 23.39
N ASN A 105 -14.14 -8.59 23.26
CA ASN A 105 -13.39 -9.23 24.33
C ASN A 105 -12.30 -8.24 24.80
N GLU A 106 -12.46 -7.71 26.00
CA GLU A 106 -11.53 -6.75 26.61
C GLU A 106 -10.08 -7.25 26.64
N ALA A 107 -9.86 -8.56 26.72
CA ALA A 107 -8.54 -9.18 26.72
C ALA A 107 -7.78 -9.01 25.39
N PHE A 108 -8.47 -8.83 24.27
CA PHE A 108 -7.87 -8.68 22.93
C PHE A 108 -8.05 -7.28 22.31
N TRP A 109 -8.61 -6.31 23.03
CA TRP A 109 -8.51 -4.88 22.76
C TRP A 109 -9.06 -4.37 21.44
N GLY A 110 -10.15 -4.91 20.90
CA GLY A 110 -10.75 -4.40 19.64
C GLY A 110 -9.70 -4.25 18.52
N ASN A 111 -8.89 -5.27 18.32
CA ASN A 111 -7.76 -5.23 17.41
C ASN A 111 -8.18 -5.93 16.10
N LYS A 112 -8.16 -5.21 14.97
CA LYS A 112 -8.45 -5.74 13.63
C LYS A 112 -7.70 -7.06 13.35
N LYS A 113 -6.48 -7.25 13.90
CA LYS A 113 -5.70 -8.48 13.76
C LYS A 113 -6.38 -9.69 14.40
N TYR A 114 -7.05 -9.50 15.53
CA TYR A 114 -7.82 -10.56 16.16
C TYR A 114 -9.04 -10.94 15.29
N ALA A 115 -9.81 -9.94 14.86
CA ALA A 115 -10.93 -10.14 13.97
C ALA A 115 -10.53 -10.85 12.67
N LEU A 116 -9.46 -10.37 12.00
CA LEU A 116 -8.91 -11.01 10.81
C LEU A 116 -8.45 -12.45 11.09
N THR A 117 -7.82 -12.74 12.24
CA THR A 117 -7.41 -14.10 12.59
C THR A 117 -8.61 -15.04 12.67
N LEU A 118 -9.75 -14.60 13.23
CA LEU A 118 -10.97 -15.38 13.28
C LEU A 118 -11.54 -15.62 11.88
N GLY A 119 -11.58 -14.59 11.04
CA GLY A 119 -12.01 -14.70 9.65
C GLY A 119 -11.14 -15.64 8.82
N ILE A 120 -9.81 -15.55 8.95
CA ILE A 120 -8.85 -16.44 8.27
C ILE A 120 -9.06 -17.89 8.71
N LYS A 121 -9.28 -18.14 10.00
CA LYS A 121 -9.60 -19.49 10.50
C LYS A 121 -10.93 -20.00 9.98
N ALA A 122 -11.94 -19.13 9.88
CA ALA A 122 -13.26 -19.47 9.39
C ALA A 122 -13.31 -19.70 7.87
N ALA A 123 -12.39 -19.11 7.10
CA ALA A 123 -12.29 -19.28 5.66
C ALA A 123 -12.12 -20.76 5.27
N ARG A 124 -12.89 -21.22 4.28
CA ARG A 124 -12.90 -22.64 3.83
C ARG A 124 -11.90 -22.93 2.72
N LYS A 125 -11.46 -21.87 1.99
CA LYS A 125 -10.54 -22.02 0.86
C LYS A 125 -9.10 -21.77 1.29
N ASP A 126 -8.16 -22.39 0.55
CA ASP A 126 -6.72 -22.28 0.84
C ASP A 126 -6.12 -20.94 0.39
N TYR A 127 -6.74 -20.27 -0.58
CA TYR A 127 -6.28 -18.99 -1.08
C TYR A 127 -7.18 -17.88 -0.51
N LEU A 128 -6.55 -16.88 0.06
CA LEU A 128 -7.21 -15.74 0.68
C LEU A 128 -6.95 -14.49 -0.15
N LEU A 129 -7.99 -13.68 -0.35
CA LEU A 129 -7.91 -12.38 -1.02
C LEU A 129 -8.54 -11.33 -0.11
N PHE A 130 -7.79 -10.31 0.24
CA PHE A 130 -8.17 -9.29 1.21
C PHE A 130 -8.54 -7.99 0.52
N THR A 131 -9.59 -7.38 1.05
CA THR A 131 -9.95 -5.98 0.77
C THR A 131 -10.60 -5.36 2.01
N ASP A 132 -10.55 -4.03 2.13
CA ASP A 132 -11.22 -3.34 3.23
C ASP A 132 -12.71 -3.12 2.90
N ALA A 133 -13.53 -2.94 3.95
CA ALA A 133 -14.97 -2.73 3.81
C ALA A 133 -15.35 -1.42 3.09
N ASP A 134 -14.44 -0.45 3.07
CA ASP A 134 -14.57 0.83 2.37
C ASP A 134 -13.94 0.81 0.96
N CYS A 135 -13.63 -0.39 0.44
CA CYS A 135 -13.04 -0.60 -0.88
C CYS A 135 -13.97 -1.39 -1.80
N HIS A 136 -13.91 -1.09 -3.09
CA HIS A 136 -14.58 -1.85 -4.13
C HIS A 136 -13.62 -2.20 -5.28
N PRO A 137 -13.80 -3.35 -5.95
CA PRO A 137 -13.02 -3.71 -7.13
C PRO A 137 -13.40 -2.83 -8.34
N ASP A 138 -12.44 -2.56 -9.22
CA ASP A 138 -12.65 -1.81 -10.48
C ASP A 138 -13.39 -2.66 -11.54
N SER A 139 -13.35 -3.98 -11.41
CA SER A 139 -13.81 -4.93 -12.42
C SER A 139 -14.45 -6.17 -11.79
N LYS A 140 -15.35 -6.84 -12.54
CA LYS A 140 -15.84 -8.18 -12.18
C LYS A 140 -14.77 -9.27 -12.29
N GLU A 141 -13.63 -8.97 -12.90
CA GLU A 141 -12.49 -9.87 -13.07
C GLU A 141 -11.40 -9.70 -11.98
N TRP A 142 -11.68 -8.93 -10.92
CA TRP A 142 -10.70 -8.66 -9.86
C TRP A 142 -10.14 -9.95 -9.23
N ILE A 143 -11.02 -10.88 -8.85
CA ILE A 143 -10.60 -12.16 -8.28
C ILE A 143 -9.75 -12.95 -9.29
N THR A 144 -10.19 -13.02 -10.56
CA THR A 144 -9.46 -13.70 -11.64
C THR A 144 -8.05 -13.16 -11.80
N ASN A 145 -7.90 -11.83 -11.87
CA ASN A 145 -6.61 -11.20 -12.09
C ASN A 145 -5.65 -11.40 -10.91
N MET A 146 -6.15 -11.26 -9.67
CA MET A 146 -5.35 -11.47 -8.47
C MET A 146 -4.91 -12.94 -8.34
N THR A 147 -5.82 -13.89 -8.53
CA THR A 147 -5.54 -15.32 -8.36
C THR A 147 -4.69 -15.90 -9.48
N ALA A 148 -4.73 -15.33 -10.68
CA ALA A 148 -3.88 -15.73 -11.81
C ALA A 148 -2.37 -15.61 -11.51
N GLN A 149 -2.00 -14.79 -10.54
CA GLN A 149 -0.61 -14.60 -10.14
C GLN A 149 -0.06 -15.72 -9.24
N PHE A 150 -0.93 -16.59 -8.70
CA PHE A 150 -0.49 -17.71 -7.89
C PHE A 150 0.17 -18.80 -8.74
N THR A 151 1.30 -19.27 -8.27
CA THR A 151 1.98 -20.44 -8.82
C THR A 151 2.32 -21.41 -7.69
N THR A 152 2.96 -22.54 -7.99
CA THR A 152 3.43 -23.46 -6.97
C THR A 152 4.35 -22.79 -5.93
N ASN A 153 5.18 -21.85 -6.38
CA ASN A 153 6.13 -21.15 -5.52
C ASN A 153 5.66 -19.74 -5.12
N LYS A 154 4.81 -19.08 -5.93
CA LYS A 154 4.30 -17.73 -5.65
C LYS A 154 2.98 -17.85 -4.90
N THR A 155 3.05 -17.71 -3.61
CA THR A 155 1.95 -17.92 -2.65
C THR A 155 1.48 -16.63 -1.98
N ILE A 156 2.14 -15.50 -2.27
CA ILE A 156 1.78 -14.14 -1.83
C ILE A 156 1.71 -13.24 -3.07
N VAL A 157 0.62 -12.51 -3.24
CA VAL A 157 0.38 -11.58 -4.34
C VAL A 157 0.11 -10.20 -3.78
N LEU A 158 0.97 -9.24 -4.10
CA LEU A 158 0.80 -7.83 -3.73
C LEU A 158 0.02 -7.13 -4.85
N GLY A 159 -1.15 -6.58 -4.54
CA GLY A 159 -1.98 -5.81 -5.45
C GLY A 159 -1.88 -4.30 -5.21
N TYR A 160 -2.65 -3.52 -5.97
CA TYR A 160 -2.75 -2.07 -5.86
C TYR A 160 -4.13 -1.64 -5.37
N GLY A 161 -4.18 -1.01 -4.21
CA GLY A 161 -5.36 -0.32 -3.71
C GLY A 161 -5.28 1.16 -4.09
N ALA A 162 -6.06 1.58 -5.06
CA ALA A 162 -6.11 2.96 -5.56
C ALA A 162 -7.02 3.85 -4.70
N TYR A 163 -6.94 5.15 -4.92
CA TYR A 163 -7.94 6.11 -4.44
C TYR A 163 -8.75 6.67 -5.60
N GLU A 164 -10.04 6.90 -5.35
CA GLU A 164 -10.92 7.55 -6.31
C GLU A 164 -10.44 8.95 -6.68
N LYS A 165 -10.68 9.32 -7.95
CA LYS A 165 -10.31 10.64 -8.48
C LYS A 165 -11.37 11.68 -8.13
N VAL A 166 -10.98 12.68 -7.34
CA VAL A 166 -11.84 13.83 -7.02
C VAL A 166 -11.46 15.01 -7.92
N LYS A 167 -12.39 15.40 -8.80
CA LYS A 167 -12.17 16.52 -9.73
C LYS A 167 -11.83 17.80 -8.95
N LYS A 168 -10.86 18.57 -9.47
CA LYS A 168 -10.41 19.86 -8.93
C LYS A 168 -9.81 19.82 -7.51
N SER A 169 -9.58 18.67 -6.91
CA SER A 169 -8.95 18.56 -5.60
C SER A 169 -7.43 18.32 -5.72
N PHE A 170 -6.64 19.33 -5.33
CA PHE A 170 -5.17 19.19 -5.31
C PHE A 170 -4.72 18.24 -4.18
N LEU A 171 -5.41 18.26 -3.03
CA LEU A 171 -5.16 17.30 -1.95
C LEU A 171 -5.34 15.84 -2.42
N ASN A 172 -6.40 15.57 -3.19
CA ASN A 172 -6.60 14.24 -3.76
C ASN A 172 -5.45 13.83 -4.68
N LYS A 173 -4.90 14.75 -5.48
CA LYS A 173 -3.71 14.47 -6.31
C LYS A 173 -2.47 14.15 -5.47
N ILE A 174 -2.26 14.88 -4.36
CA ILE A 174 -1.16 14.61 -3.43
C ILE A 174 -1.31 13.21 -2.83
N ILE A 175 -2.50 12.86 -2.32
CA ILE A 175 -2.78 11.57 -1.69
C ILE A 175 -2.60 10.42 -2.68
N ARG A 176 -3.11 10.57 -3.90
CA ARG A 176 -2.98 9.57 -4.97
C ARG A 176 -1.52 9.40 -5.42
N PHE A 177 -0.78 10.50 -5.55
CA PHE A 177 0.65 10.44 -5.87
C PHE A 177 1.46 9.76 -4.77
N ASP A 178 1.21 10.08 -3.50
CA ASP A 178 1.84 9.43 -2.35
C ASP A 178 1.55 7.93 -2.31
N ASN A 179 0.30 7.54 -2.57
CA ASN A 179 -0.12 6.14 -2.67
C ASN A 179 0.59 5.41 -3.83
N MET A 180 0.64 6.05 -5.00
CA MET A 180 1.35 5.54 -6.19
C MET A 180 2.86 5.38 -5.92
N LEU A 181 3.49 6.35 -5.26
CA LEU A 181 4.91 6.26 -4.88
C LEU A 181 5.15 5.08 -3.92
N THR A 182 4.27 4.91 -2.92
CA THR A 182 4.32 3.78 -1.99
C THR A 182 4.16 2.44 -2.73
N ALA A 183 3.20 2.35 -3.65
CA ALA A 183 3.00 1.18 -4.49
C ALA A 183 4.22 0.90 -5.39
N THR A 184 4.78 1.93 -6.01
CA THR A 184 6.02 1.82 -6.81
C THR A 184 7.16 1.24 -5.97
N GLN A 185 7.28 1.64 -4.70
CA GLN A 185 8.30 1.12 -3.79
C GLN A 185 8.09 -0.37 -3.52
N TYR A 186 6.95 -0.79 -2.98
CA TYR A 186 6.78 -2.20 -2.60
C TYR A 186 6.72 -3.13 -3.83
N PHE A 187 6.22 -2.67 -4.98
CA PHE A 187 6.28 -3.44 -6.22
C PHE A 187 7.71 -3.60 -6.76
N ALA A 188 8.49 -2.52 -6.74
CA ALA A 188 9.88 -2.55 -7.20
C ALA A 188 10.71 -3.51 -6.36
N TRP A 189 10.61 -3.40 -5.04
CA TRP A 189 11.31 -4.29 -4.11
C TRP A 189 10.80 -5.74 -4.20
N GLY A 190 9.50 -5.94 -4.41
CA GLY A 190 8.95 -7.27 -4.71
C GLY A 190 9.58 -7.89 -5.97
N LYS A 191 9.76 -7.10 -7.04
CA LYS A 191 10.42 -7.55 -8.28
C LYS A 191 11.92 -7.81 -8.11
N ILE A 192 12.59 -7.04 -7.28
CA ILE A 192 14.01 -7.29 -6.93
C ILE A 192 14.16 -8.58 -6.12
N GLY A 193 13.10 -8.98 -5.42
CA GLY A 193 13.10 -10.18 -4.57
C GLY A 193 13.33 -9.89 -3.10
N SER A 194 13.12 -8.65 -2.67
CA SER A 194 13.14 -8.21 -1.27
C SER A 194 11.82 -7.50 -0.90
N PRO A 195 10.67 -8.20 -1.00
CA PRO A 195 9.39 -7.62 -0.65
C PRO A 195 9.37 -7.23 0.83
N PHE A 196 8.89 -6.03 1.16
CA PHE A 196 8.92 -5.51 2.53
C PHE A 196 7.56 -5.05 3.05
N SER A 197 6.59 -4.83 2.18
CA SER A 197 5.26 -4.34 2.52
C SER A 197 4.24 -4.69 1.45
N GLY A 198 2.97 -4.57 1.80
CA GLY A 198 1.80 -4.65 0.93
C GLY A 198 0.65 -3.87 1.53
N GLU A 199 -0.47 -3.79 0.83
CA GLU A 199 -1.67 -3.09 1.28
C GLU A 199 -2.84 -4.06 1.45
N GLY A 200 -3.45 -4.10 2.64
CA GLY A 200 -4.61 -4.93 2.95
C GLY A 200 -5.84 -4.65 2.09
N ARG A 201 -5.88 -3.47 1.46
CA ARG A 201 -6.93 -3.11 0.50
C ARG A 201 -6.91 -3.97 -0.77
N ASN A 202 -5.77 -4.59 -1.10
CA ASN A 202 -5.63 -5.48 -2.25
C ASN A 202 -4.43 -6.42 -2.07
N LEU A 203 -4.61 -7.49 -1.32
CA LEU A 203 -3.57 -8.43 -0.95
C LEU A 203 -4.11 -9.86 -1.03
N ALA A 204 -3.33 -10.78 -1.60
CA ALA A 204 -3.71 -12.18 -1.57
C ALA A 204 -2.56 -13.07 -1.11
N TYR A 205 -2.90 -14.15 -0.40
CA TYR A 205 -1.91 -15.15 -0.02
C TYR A 205 -2.54 -16.51 0.28
N LYS A 206 -1.72 -17.56 0.22
CA LYS A 206 -2.12 -18.87 0.71
C LYS A 206 -2.29 -18.84 2.23
N LYS A 207 -3.34 -19.46 2.71
CA LYS A 207 -3.65 -19.57 4.14
C LYS A 207 -2.50 -20.13 4.96
N ASP A 208 -1.73 -21.07 4.39
CA ASP A 208 -0.54 -21.64 5.02
C ASP A 208 0.54 -20.60 5.32
N GLU A 209 0.70 -19.56 4.48
CA GLU A 209 1.70 -18.51 4.73
C GLU A 209 1.41 -17.76 6.03
N PHE A 210 0.12 -17.59 6.37
CA PHE A 210 -0.30 -16.99 7.62
C PHE A 210 0.09 -17.85 8.82
N PHE A 211 -0.17 -19.15 8.76
CA PHE A 211 0.13 -20.05 9.88
C PHE A 211 1.61 -20.36 10.03
N LYS A 212 2.40 -20.37 8.95
CA LYS A 212 3.88 -20.56 9.01
C LYS A 212 4.58 -19.53 9.87
N VAL A 213 4.06 -18.29 9.92
CA VAL A 213 4.63 -17.20 10.72
C VAL A 213 3.84 -16.98 12.02
N ASN A 214 3.02 -17.94 12.45
CA ASN A 214 2.14 -17.83 13.62
C ASN A 214 1.16 -16.64 13.55
N GLY A 215 0.75 -16.25 12.34
CA GLY A 215 -0.18 -15.17 12.12
C GLY A 215 0.33 -13.81 12.58
N TYR A 216 -0.43 -13.13 13.44
CA TYR A 216 -0.09 -11.81 13.96
C TYR A 216 0.54 -11.81 15.35
N ILE A 217 0.95 -12.96 15.89
CA ILE A 217 1.39 -13.10 17.32
C ILE A 217 2.53 -12.14 17.63
N ASP A 218 3.57 -12.08 16.78
CA ASP A 218 4.78 -11.28 17.04
C ASP A 218 4.53 -9.76 17.08
N HIS A 219 3.39 -9.32 16.54
CA HIS A 219 3.02 -7.91 16.50
C HIS A 219 1.56 -7.65 16.89
N MET A 220 0.97 -8.54 17.67
CA MET A 220 -0.41 -8.42 18.16
C MET A 220 -0.62 -7.17 19.03
N ASN A 221 0.41 -6.74 19.75
CA ASN A 221 0.42 -5.53 20.57
C ASN A 221 0.49 -4.21 19.78
N ILE A 222 0.78 -4.28 18.47
CA ILE A 222 0.79 -3.13 17.56
C ILE A 222 -0.59 -3.03 16.91
N ARG A 223 -1.36 -1.99 17.25
CA ARG A 223 -2.78 -1.87 16.86
C ARG A 223 -3.03 -1.63 15.36
N MET A 224 -2.01 -1.52 14.54
CA MET A 224 -2.10 -1.18 13.11
C MET A 224 -1.08 -1.94 12.27
N GLY A 225 -1.21 -1.88 10.94
CA GLY A 225 -0.24 -2.45 10.00
C GLY A 225 -0.28 -3.97 9.94
N GLU A 226 -1.46 -4.55 10.06
CA GLU A 226 -1.69 -5.99 9.97
C GLU A 226 -1.18 -6.58 8.65
N ASP A 227 -1.35 -5.84 7.57
CA ASP A 227 -0.91 -6.18 6.23
C ASP A 227 0.60 -5.99 6.05
N ALA A 228 1.10 -4.80 6.33
CA ALA A 228 2.49 -4.43 6.12
C ALA A 228 3.45 -5.25 7.00
N LEU A 229 3.11 -5.46 8.28
CA LEU A 229 3.92 -6.25 9.21
C LEU A 229 3.90 -7.73 8.87
N PHE A 230 2.73 -8.27 8.47
CA PHE A 230 2.63 -9.64 8.00
C PHE A 230 3.52 -9.86 6.76
N ILE A 231 3.43 -8.96 5.76
CA ILE A 231 4.26 -9.08 4.55
C ILE A 231 5.74 -8.92 4.88
N ASN A 232 6.12 -8.01 5.79
CA ASN A 232 7.50 -7.86 6.21
C ASN A 232 8.08 -9.12 6.84
N GLN A 233 7.25 -9.91 7.52
CA GLN A 233 7.63 -11.17 8.17
C GLN A 233 7.60 -12.38 7.22
N ALA A 234 6.53 -12.50 6.40
CA ALA A 234 6.24 -13.72 5.63
C ALA A 234 6.80 -13.70 4.21
N ALA A 235 6.91 -12.51 3.59
CA ALA A 235 7.24 -12.38 2.19
C ALA A 235 8.73 -12.50 1.91
N ASN A 236 9.07 -13.15 0.78
CA ASN A 236 10.45 -13.29 0.32
C ASN A 236 10.50 -13.46 -1.20
N LYS A 237 11.71 -13.51 -1.77
CA LYS A 237 11.93 -13.66 -3.22
C LYS A 237 11.23 -14.88 -3.82
N LYS A 238 11.12 -15.98 -3.08
CA LYS A 238 10.59 -17.24 -3.60
C LYS A 238 9.08 -17.22 -3.64
N ASN A 239 8.43 -16.75 -2.55
CA ASN A 239 6.98 -16.86 -2.37
C ASN A 239 6.16 -15.65 -2.85
N THR A 240 6.78 -14.51 -3.17
CA THR A 240 6.05 -13.27 -3.45
C THR A 240 6.07 -12.88 -4.93
N THR A 241 4.94 -12.41 -5.43
CA THR A 241 4.77 -11.78 -6.74
C THR A 241 3.92 -10.51 -6.59
N ILE A 242 3.77 -9.76 -7.70
CA ILE A 242 2.98 -8.52 -7.73
C ILE A 242 1.88 -8.64 -8.78
N CYS A 243 0.75 -7.96 -8.58
CA CYS A 243 -0.33 -7.82 -9.56
C CYS A 243 -0.63 -6.33 -9.77
N TYR A 244 -0.53 -5.87 -11.03
CA TYR A 244 -0.76 -4.47 -11.41
C TYR A 244 -1.54 -4.32 -12.72
N THR A 245 -2.29 -5.33 -13.09
CA THR A 245 -3.28 -5.22 -14.18
C THR A 245 -4.41 -4.30 -13.73
N PRO A 246 -4.88 -3.37 -14.57
CA PRO A 246 -5.91 -2.43 -14.19
C PRO A 246 -7.18 -3.07 -13.61
N GLU A 247 -7.57 -4.23 -14.14
CA GLU A 247 -8.76 -4.98 -13.73
C GLU A 247 -8.61 -5.62 -12.33
N SER A 248 -7.37 -5.65 -11.81
CA SER A 248 -7.09 -6.13 -10.44
C SER A 248 -7.14 -5.05 -9.37
N PHE A 249 -7.40 -3.78 -9.72
CA PHE A 249 -7.36 -2.70 -8.75
C PHE A 249 -8.62 -2.67 -7.88
N THR A 250 -8.43 -2.28 -6.62
CA THR A 250 -9.52 -1.85 -5.74
C THR A 250 -9.45 -0.35 -5.53
N TYR A 251 -10.58 0.27 -5.29
CA TYR A 251 -10.69 1.71 -5.08
C TYR A 251 -11.33 2.03 -3.74
N SER A 252 -10.85 3.08 -3.08
CA SER A 252 -11.45 3.66 -1.88
C SER A 252 -11.44 5.18 -1.93
N GLU A 253 -12.25 5.82 -1.08
CA GLU A 253 -12.24 7.27 -0.96
C GLU A 253 -10.97 7.77 -0.28
N ALA A 254 -10.34 8.80 -0.85
CA ALA A 254 -9.23 9.49 -0.21
C ALA A 254 -9.72 10.35 0.96
N LYS A 255 -8.84 10.60 1.94
CA LYS A 255 -9.15 11.50 3.06
C LYS A 255 -9.49 12.92 2.55
N LYS A 256 -10.56 13.51 3.11
CA LYS A 256 -11.11 14.81 2.66
C LYS A 256 -10.35 16.03 3.21
N SER A 257 -9.46 15.85 4.19
CA SER A 257 -8.66 16.93 4.75
C SER A 257 -7.19 16.54 4.90
N PHE A 258 -6.30 17.53 4.82
CA PHE A 258 -4.86 17.34 5.04
C PHE A 258 -4.56 16.77 6.43
N GLY A 259 -5.29 17.22 7.45
CA GLY A 259 -5.14 16.71 8.83
C GLY A 259 -5.47 15.22 8.94
N ALA A 260 -6.57 14.77 8.35
CA ALA A 260 -6.97 13.37 8.36
C ALA A 260 -5.95 12.51 7.57
N TRP A 261 -5.48 12.97 6.41
CA TRP A 261 -4.43 12.29 5.66
C TRP A 261 -3.09 12.23 6.42
N ARG A 262 -2.70 13.33 7.10
CA ARG A 262 -1.49 13.34 7.94
C ARG A 262 -1.56 12.31 9.07
N ILE A 263 -2.73 12.13 9.70
CA ILE A 263 -2.93 11.09 10.73
C ILE A 263 -2.75 9.70 10.12
N GLN A 264 -3.28 9.45 8.93
CA GLN A 264 -3.08 8.19 8.21
C GLN A 264 -1.59 7.95 7.91
N LYS A 265 -0.86 8.96 7.43
CA LYS A 265 0.59 8.87 7.19
C LYS A 265 1.38 8.62 8.48
N ARG A 266 0.97 9.22 9.60
CA ARG A 266 1.59 8.96 10.90
C ARG A 266 1.52 7.48 11.27
N ARG A 267 0.38 6.82 11.04
CA ARG A 267 0.22 5.38 11.27
C ARG A 267 1.12 4.55 10.37
N GLN A 268 1.18 4.87 9.07
CA GLN A 268 2.05 4.16 8.11
C GLN A 268 3.53 4.26 8.50
N VAL A 269 4.02 5.46 8.82
CA VAL A 269 5.42 5.68 9.24
C VAL A 269 5.71 5.00 10.58
N PHE A 270 4.76 5.02 11.51
CA PHE A 270 4.89 4.29 12.78
C PHE A 270 4.98 2.78 12.56
N THR A 271 4.11 2.20 11.71
CA THR A 271 4.17 0.79 11.34
C THR A 271 5.53 0.43 10.73
N ALA A 272 6.06 1.25 9.83
CA ALA A 272 7.37 1.02 9.20
C ALA A 272 8.54 1.02 10.22
N SER A 273 8.36 1.57 11.42
CA SER A 273 9.39 1.51 12.48
C SER A 273 9.62 0.09 13.03
N PHE A 274 8.70 -0.83 12.78
CA PHE A 274 8.78 -2.24 13.16
C PHE A 274 9.28 -3.17 12.06
N PHE A 275 9.55 -2.66 10.86
CA PHE A 275 10.11 -3.45 9.76
C PHE A 275 11.52 -3.96 10.09
N SER A 276 12.03 -4.87 9.27
CA SER A 276 13.40 -5.35 9.37
C SER A 276 14.42 -4.21 9.32
N PHE A 277 15.63 -4.43 9.82
CA PHE A 277 16.66 -3.38 9.79
C PHE A 277 16.97 -2.93 8.35
N ALA A 278 17.11 -3.89 7.42
CA ALA A 278 17.41 -3.60 6.03
C ALA A 278 16.31 -2.74 5.36
N ASP A 279 15.04 -3.06 5.61
CA ASP A 279 13.90 -2.32 5.07
C ASP A 279 13.82 -0.90 5.64
N LYS A 280 14.04 -0.76 6.95
CA LYS A 280 14.13 0.57 7.57
C LYS A 280 15.27 1.40 7.02
N PHE A 281 16.43 0.78 6.82
CA PHE A 281 17.60 1.47 6.29
C PHE A 281 17.33 2.00 4.87
N GLN A 282 16.83 1.16 3.98
CA GLN A 282 16.55 1.56 2.60
C GLN A 282 15.48 2.67 2.51
N LEU A 283 14.40 2.59 3.30
CA LEU A 283 13.35 3.63 3.32
C LEU A 283 13.88 4.96 3.87
N ARG A 284 14.69 4.91 4.94
CA ARG A 284 15.30 6.10 5.54
C ARG A 284 16.36 6.72 4.61
N LEU A 285 17.17 5.90 3.95
CA LEU A 285 18.18 6.37 2.99
C LEU A 285 17.51 7.12 1.83
N PHE A 286 16.40 6.59 1.31
CA PHE A 286 15.62 7.26 0.28
C PHE A 286 15.10 8.63 0.77
N LEU A 287 14.44 8.67 1.94
CA LEU A 287 13.93 9.93 2.53
C LEU A 287 15.05 10.93 2.80
N LEU A 288 16.16 10.50 3.40
CA LEU A 288 17.31 11.34 3.68
C LEU A 288 17.95 11.89 2.39
N SER A 289 18.02 11.07 1.35
CA SER A 289 18.54 11.53 0.06
C SER A 289 17.64 12.59 -0.58
N GLN A 290 16.30 12.48 -0.46
CA GLN A 290 15.38 13.53 -0.94
C GLN A 290 15.54 14.82 -0.16
N LEU A 291 15.60 14.75 1.16
CA LEU A 291 15.78 15.91 2.02
C LEU A 291 17.14 16.60 1.73
N SER A 292 18.20 15.81 1.64
CA SER A 292 19.57 16.32 1.33
C SER A 292 19.60 16.95 -0.06
N PHE A 293 18.94 16.36 -1.06
CA PHE A 293 18.87 16.95 -2.40
C PHE A 293 18.24 18.35 -2.37
N ILE A 294 17.06 18.49 -1.73
CA ILE A 294 16.37 19.79 -1.66
C ILE A 294 17.22 20.80 -0.89
N THR A 295 17.74 20.41 0.28
CA THR A 295 18.51 21.32 1.13
C THR A 295 19.81 21.78 0.46
N LEU A 296 20.59 20.85 -0.11
CA LEU A 296 21.86 21.17 -0.77
C LEU A 296 21.65 21.99 -2.05
N ALA A 297 20.59 21.69 -2.82
CA ALA A 297 20.23 22.50 -3.97
C ALA A 297 19.95 23.96 -3.57
N ILE A 298 19.13 24.18 -2.54
CA ILE A 298 18.82 25.52 -2.03
C ILE A 298 20.09 26.21 -1.54
N VAL A 299 20.94 25.55 -0.78
CA VAL A 299 22.20 26.13 -0.26
C VAL A 299 23.14 26.54 -1.39
N LEU A 300 23.36 25.67 -2.39
CA LEU A 300 24.24 25.94 -3.51
C LEU A 300 23.70 27.07 -4.40
N PHE A 301 22.40 27.16 -4.64
CA PHE A 301 21.78 28.28 -5.35
C PHE A 301 21.88 29.58 -4.55
N ALA A 302 21.63 29.57 -3.26
CA ALA A 302 21.73 30.76 -2.39
C ALA A 302 23.17 31.29 -2.29
N LEU A 303 24.16 30.39 -2.30
CA LEU A 303 25.57 30.73 -2.32
C LEU A 303 26.11 31.05 -3.72
N GLN A 304 25.23 31.15 -4.73
CA GLN A 304 25.55 31.45 -6.12
C GLN A 304 26.66 30.57 -6.71
N TYR A 305 26.67 29.27 -6.31
CA TYR A 305 27.59 28.32 -6.92
C TYR A 305 27.36 28.25 -8.44
N ASN A 306 28.39 27.97 -9.21
CA ASN A 306 28.35 28.00 -10.66
C ASN A 306 27.15 27.24 -11.23
N TRP A 307 26.16 27.97 -11.72
CA TRP A 307 24.89 27.46 -12.24
C TRP A 307 25.09 26.53 -13.45
N MET A 308 26.18 26.68 -14.22
CA MET A 308 26.50 25.85 -15.38
C MET A 308 26.71 24.37 -14.98
N PHE A 309 27.15 24.10 -13.74
CA PHE A 309 27.26 22.74 -13.21
C PHE A 309 26.02 22.32 -12.44
N MET A 310 25.37 23.23 -11.71
CA MET A 310 24.22 22.95 -10.88
C MET A 310 22.99 22.55 -11.70
N VAL A 311 22.66 23.34 -12.73
CA VAL A 311 21.41 23.12 -13.51
C VAL A 311 21.40 21.77 -14.21
N PRO A 312 22.48 21.31 -14.89
CA PRO A 312 22.49 19.96 -15.46
C PRO A 312 22.30 18.85 -14.45
N VAL A 313 22.89 18.91 -13.26
CA VAL A 313 22.76 17.90 -12.22
C VAL A 313 21.32 17.82 -11.71
N VAL A 314 20.69 18.97 -11.44
CA VAL A 314 19.28 19.06 -11.07
C VAL A 314 18.37 18.52 -12.19
N ALA A 315 18.64 18.91 -13.43
CA ALA A 315 17.87 18.49 -14.59
C ALA A 315 17.93 16.96 -14.80
N ILE A 316 19.12 16.36 -14.75
CA ILE A 316 19.30 14.92 -14.90
C ILE A 316 18.51 14.16 -13.81
N ARG A 317 18.58 14.66 -12.58
CA ARG A 317 17.82 14.05 -11.47
C ARG A 317 16.30 14.11 -11.73
N TYR A 318 15.76 15.28 -12.11
CA TYR A 318 14.34 15.41 -12.39
C TYR A 318 13.91 14.62 -13.64
N ILE A 319 14.69 14.59 -14.69
CA ILE A 319 14.41 13.77 -15.88
C ILE A 319 14.32 12.29 -15.49
N GLY A 320 15.30 11.77 -14.76
CA GLY A 320 15.31 10.36 -14.34
C GLY A 320 14.14 10.00 -13.43
N SER A 321 13.85 10.82 -12.43
CA SER A 321 12.74 10.59 -11.51
C SER A 321 11.38 10.76 -12.20
N TRP A 322 11.21 11.78 -13.03
CA TRP A 322 9.96 12.02 -13.77
C TRP A 322 9.65 10.92 -14.77
N LEU A 323 10.68 10.44 -15.48
CA LEU A 323 10.56 9.31 -16.38
C LEU A 323 10.03 8.06 -15.62
N THR A 324 10.69 7.70 -14.54
CA THR A 324 10.31 6.53 -13.72
C THR A 324 8.90 6.65 -13.13
N MET A 325 8.59 7.82 -12.53
CA MET A 325 7.26 8.04 -11.96
C MET A 325 6.19 8.13 -13.05
N GLY A 326 6.51 8.64 -14.24
CA GLY A 326 5.62 8.68 -15.39
C GLY A 326 5.21 7.28 -15.87
N TYR A 327 6.16 6.37 -15.99
CA TYR A 327 5.87 4.97 -16.35
C TYR A 327 5.10 4.23 -15.24
N SER A 328 5.44 4.46 -13.96
CA SER A 328 4.67 3.92 -12.83
C SER A 328 3.23 4.43 -12.84
N ALA A 329 3.04 5.74 -13.04
CA ALA A 329 1.73 6.36 -13.13
C ALA A 329 0.90 5.86 -14.31
N ALA A 330 1.54 5.55 -15.44
CA ALA A 330 0.87 4.95 -16.59
C ALA A 330 0.29 3.58 -16.25
N LYS A 331 1.06 2.75 -15.53
CA LYS A 331 0.63 1.40 -15.10
C LYS A 331 -0.48 1.45 -14.05
N LEU A 332 -0.40 2.41 -13.12
CA LEU A 332 -1.32 2.52 -11.98
C LEU A 332 -2.50 3.48 -12.23
N LYS A 333 -2.74 3.91 -13.49
CA LYS A 333 -3.81 4.84 -13.90
C LYS A 333 -3.76 6.21 -13.20
N GLU A 334 -2.54 6.68 -12.82
CA GLU A 334 -2.32 7.90 -12.03
C GLU A 334 -1.62 9.04 -12.81
N LYS A 335 -1.65 9.02 -14.16
CA LYS A 335 -0.91 9.96 -15.03
C LYS A 335 -1.12 11.44 -14.70
N ASP A 336 -2.33 11.81 -14.30
CA ASP A 336 -2.72 13.20 -14.00
C ASP A 336 -2.01 13.78 -12.76
N THR A 337 -1.41 12.92 -11.90
CA THR A 337 -0.67 13.35 -10.71
C THR A 337 0.76 13.74 -11.04
N VAL A 338 1.36 13.16 -12.09
CA VAL A 338 2.78 13.33 -12.43
C VAL A 338 3.12 14.72 -12.97
N TYR A 339 2.14 15.41 -13.56
CA TYR A 339 2.34 16.80 -14.01
C TYR A 339 2.74 17.74 -12.86
N TRP A 340 2.33 17.43 -11.64
CA TRP A 340 2.59 18.19 -10.43
C TRP A 340 3.77 17.65 -9.62
N TYR A 341 4.51 16.67 -10.18
CA TYR A 341 5.54 15.90 -9.47
C TYR A 341 6.52 16.74 -8.66
N PRO A 342 7.19 17.78 -9.20
CA PRO A 342 8.18 18.51 -8.41
C PRO A 342 7.58 19.20 -7.17
N PHE A 343 6.36 19.74 -7.30
CA PHE A 343 5.67 20.39 -6.19
C PHE A 343 5.17 19.37 -5.16
N ILE A 344 4.60 18.26 -5.62
CA ILE A 344 4.10 17.21 -4.75
C ILE A 344 5.26 16.56 -4.00
N GLU A 345 6.40 16.34 -4.64
CA GLU A 345 7.59 15.78 -4.00
C GLU A 345 8.06 16.63 -2.81
N ILE A 346 8.12 17.93 -2.98
CA ILE A 346 8.48 18.88 -1.90
C ILE A 346 7.48 18.73 -0.75
N ILE A 347 6.17 18.78 -1.04
CA ILE A 347 5.12 18.65 -0.02
C ILE A 347 5.24 17.32 0.72
N LEU A 348 5.46 16.20 0.00
CA LEU A 348 5.62 14.88 0.60
C LEU A 348 6.86 14.78 1.48
N THR A 349 8.00 15.30 1.04
CA THR A 349 9.25 15.28 1.80
C THR A 349 9.10 16.02 3.14
N PHE A 350 8.50 17.22 3.13
CA PHE A 350 8.24 17.96 4.35
C PHE A 350 7.15 17.33 5.21
N THR A 351 6.12 16.75 4.60
CA THR A 351 5.08 16.01 5.35
C THR A 351 5.68 14.80 6.05
N GLN A 352 6.52 14.02 5.37
CA GLN A 352 7.18 12.85 5.97
C GLN A 352 8.12 13.25 7.11
N LEU A 353 8.86 14.34 6.95
CA LEU A 353 9.70 14.90 8.01
C LEU A 353 8.86 15.32 9.23
N ASN A 354 7.77 16.06 9.01
CA ASN A 354 6.84 16.45 10.08
C ASN A 354 6.23 15.24 10.78
N VAL A 355 5.83 14.23 10.02
CA VAL A 355 5.28 12.96 10.55
C VAL A 355 6.32 12.22 11.38
N PHE A 356 7.56 12.15 10.90
CA PHE A 356 8.67 11.52 11.62
C PHE A 356 8.88 12.18 12.99
N PHE A 357 9.04 13.50 13.03
CA PHE A 357 9.17 14.24 14.29
C PHE A 357 7.93 14.07 15.19
N SER A 358 6.73 14.16 14.62
CA SER A 358 5.51 13.98 15.41
C SER A 358 5.45 12.60 16.08
N ASN A 359 5.95 11.55 15.43
CA ASN A 359 5.97 10.19 15.98
C ASN A 359 7.07 9.98 17.04
N LEU A 360 8.11 10.83 17.09
CA LEU A 360 9.09 10.82 18.18
C LEU A 360 8.48 11.31 19.49
N PHE A 361 7.60 12.32 19.44
CA PHE A 361 7.01 12.93 20.62
C PHE A 361 5.69 12.30 21.04
N SER A 362 4.92 11.73 20.11
CA SER A 362 3.64 11.08 20.43
C SER A 362 3.37 9.90 19.49
N LYS A 363 3.09 8.74 20.08
CA LYS A 363 2.73 7.55 19.27
C LYS A 363 1.26 7.63 18.86
N PRO A 364 0.90 7.24 17.61
CA PRO A 364 -0.50 7.13 17.23
C PRO A 364 -1.17 6.00 18.03
N SER A 365 -2.27 6.29 18.73
CA SER A 365 -2.85 5.40 19.74
C SER A 365 -4.13 4.68 19.28
N HIS A 366 -4.80 5.13 18.22
CA HIS A 366 -6.10 4.60 17.82
C HIS A 366 -6.08 4.04 16.39
N TRP A 367 -6.85 2.94 16.20
CA TRP A 367 -7.07 2.36 14.88
C TRP A 367 -8.09 3.17 14.07
N LYS A 368 -9.14 3.68 14.73
CA LYS A 368 -10.12 4.70 14.25
C LYS A 368 -10.29 5.78 15.30
#